data_cb5fce8080e937bba14e3c9977dc2d4d
#
_entry.id   cb5fce8080e937bba14e3c9977dc2d4d
#
_cell.length_a   1.000
_cell.length_b   1.000
_cell.length_c   1.000
_cell.angle_alpha   90.00
_cell.angle_beta   90.00
_cell.angle_gamma   90.00
#
_symmetry.space_group_name_H-M   'P 1'
#
loop_
_entity.id
_entity.type
_entity.pdbx_description
1 polymer ?
#
loop_
_entity_poly.entity_id
_entity_poly.type
_entity_poly.pdbx_seq_one_letter_code
_entity_poly.pdbx_strand_id
1 'polypeptide(L)'
;MIKPKEVKETREADVYRFLEREFEGTFIEELIPGILHNFANPLNGIIGRTRLLQRRLEEAIRKTREAFPEAERILSEDHAKLLKDIELITHESDRLFDLFKHVSGKFYAIGDRNMQQVNISELVENEIRFFDFYLDFKHNVKKIMDLDGDLHEVSGSPADYSMFISTWVRYAMEAMRESPVKEFFVSTTRRNGHVILKFQDTGRPLPAELKEAILKGRPGQGLKDERASRLLLAISLVRKYDATFEIGHEAGINIFSVEIPCKSAGMRKKADRR
;
A
#
# COMPACT_ATOMS: atom_id res chain seq x y z
N MET A 1 9.67 29.43 38.81
CA MET A 1 8.96 30.41 37.94
C MET A 1 9.38 30.15 36.51
N ILE A 2 8.46 29.59 35.70
CA ILE A 2 8.68 29.37 34.26
C ILE A 2 8.69 30.72 33.57
N LYS A 3 9.71 31.00 32.73
CA LYS A 3 9.84 32.28 32.05
C LYS A 3 8.68 32.51 31.07
N PRO A 4 8.12 33.72 30.97
CA PRO A 4 6.98 34.02 30.08
C PRO A 4 7.20 33.64 28.60
N LYS A 5 8.47 33.59 28.16
CA LYS A 5 8.87 33.23 26.80
C LYS A 5 8.67 31.74 26.50
N GLU A 6 8.99 30.85 27.46
CA GLU A 6 8.80 29.39 27.33
C GLU A 6 7.34 29.01 27.27
N VAL A 7 6.47 29.67 28.03
CA VAL A 7 5.00 29.41 28.00
C VAL A 7 4.39 29.86 26.67
N LYS A 8 4.90 30.94 26.05
CA LYS A 8 4.41 31.42 24.76
C LYS A 8 4.82 30.51 23.61
N GLU A 9 6.09 30.04 23.60
CA GLU A 9 6.61 29.12 22.60
C GLU A 9 5.90 27.75 22.67
N THR A 10 5.60 27.25 23.88
CA THR A 10 4.84 26.01 24.06
C THR A 10 3.40 26.12 23.52
N ARG A 11 2.74 27.25 23.78
CA ARG A 11 1.38 27.53 23.31
C ARG A 11 1.28 27.65 21.79
N GLU A 12 2.28 28.26 21.18
CA GLU A 12 2.39 28.39 19.72
C GLU A 12 2.63 27.04 19.04
N ALA A 13 3.53 26.22 19.61
CA ALA A 13 3.77 24.85 19.13
C ALA A 13 2.52 23.95 19.24
N ASP A 14 1.72 24.10 20.28
CA ASP A 14 0.48 23.35 20.44
C ASP A 14 -0.60 23.78 19.43
N VAL A 15 -0.67 25.08 19.10
CA VAL A 15 -1.55 25.59 18.04
C VAL A 15 -1.15 25.04 16.66
N TYR A 16 0.16 25.04 16.35
CA TYR A 16 0.65 24.47 15.08
C TYR A 16 0.33 22.97 14.97
N ARG A 17 0.57 22.19 16.02
CA ARG A 17 0.23 20.76 16.03
C ARG A 17 -1.26 20.50 15.85
N PHE A 18 -2.11 21.33 16.40
CA PHE A 18 -3.56 21.22 16.22
C PHE A 18 -3.96 21.49 14.77
N LEU A 19 -3.46 22.60 14.19
CA LEU A 19 -3.74 22.98 12.81
C LEU A 19 -3.17 21.99 11.79
N GLU A 20 -1.98 21.43 12.06
CA GLU A 20 -1.39 20.37 11.24
C GLU A 20 -2.31 19.12 11.21
N ARG A 21 -2.81 18.69 12.35
CA ARG A 21 -3.73 17.52 12.41
C ARG A 21 -5.06 17.79 11.71
N GLU A 22 -5.60 18.99 11.86
CA GLU A 22 -6.82 19.40 11.17
C GLU A 22 -6.59 19.44 9.66
N PHE A 23 -5.45 20.00 9.22
CA PHE A 23 -5.07 20.01 7.82
C PHE A 23 -4.83 18.60 7.27
N GLU A 24 -4.13 17.72 8.01
CA GLU A 24 -3.94 16.32 7.61
C GLU A 24 -5.26 15.59 7.44
N GLY A 25 -6.22 15.77 8.35
CA GLY A 25 -7.56 15.20 8.25
C GLY A 25 -8.30 15.70 7.01
N THR A 26 -8.41 17.02 6.84
CA THR A 26 -9.04 17.66 5.68
C THR A 26 -8.35 17.26 4.37
N PHE A 27 -7.01 17.19 4.37
CA PHE A 27 -6.24 16.80 3.20
C PHE A 27 -6.58 15.37 2.75
N ILE A 28 -6.62 14.42 3.69
CA ILE A 28 -6.90 13.02 3.40
C ILE A 28 -8.38 12.81 3.02
N GLU A 29 -9.31 13.40 3.76
CA GLU A 29 -10.75 13.12 3.61
C GLU A 29 -11.38 13.90 2.45
N GLU A 30 -10.95 15.13 2.19
CA GLU A 30 -11.60 16.03 1.23
C GLU A 30 -10.76 16.31 -0.02
N LEU A 31 -9.48 16.72 0.16
CA LEU A 31 -8.67 17.19 -0.96
C LEU A 31 -8.13 16.04 -1.82
N ILE A 32 -7.65 14.97 -1.22
CA ILE A 32 -7.06 13.84 -1.97
C ILE A 32 -8.06 13.22 -2.96
N PRO A 33 -9.31 12.90 -2.60
CA PRO A 33 -10.28 12.39 -3.56
C PRO A 33 -10.48 13.32 -4.77
N GLY A 34 -10.55 14.63 -4.53
CA GLY A 34 -10.66 15.64 -5.59
C GLY A 34 -9.41 15.72 -6.48
N ILE A 35 -8.22 15.70 -5.88
CA ILE A 35 -6.94 15.68 -6.60
C ILE A 35 -6.87 14.43 -7.48
N LEU A 36 -7.15 13.27 -6.92
CA LEU A 36 -7.12 12.01 -7.63
C LEU A 36 -8.09 11.99 -8.82
N HIS A 37 -9.32 12.44 -8.62
CA HIS A 37 -10.31 12.57 -9.70
C HIS A 37 -9.81 13.51 -10.83
N ASN A 38 -9.23 14.64 -10.46
CA ASN A 38 -8.72 15.63 -11.43
C ASN A 38 -7.49 15.15 -12.20
N PHE A 39 -6.70 14.22 -11.66
CA PHE A 39 -5.59 13.58 -12.37
C PHE A 39 -6.06 12.41 -13.25
N ALA A 40 -7.03 11.62 -12.80
CA ALA A 40 -7.56 10.49 -13.56
C ALA A 40 -8.14 10.92 -14.92
N ASN A 41 -8.87 12.04 -14.96
CA ASN A 41 -9.54 12.50 -16.14
C ASN A 41 -8.59 12.81 -17.32
N PRO A 42 -7.56 13.68 -17.19
CA PRO A 42 -6.62 13.93 -18.27
C PRO A 42 -5.80 12.69 -18.64
N LEU A 43 -5.46 11.85 -17.68
CA LEU A 43 -4.72 10.62 -17.94
C LEU A 43 -5.52 9.63 -18.79
N ASN A 44 -6.80 9.40 -18.48
CA ASN A 44 -7.71 8.62 -19.30
C ASN A 44 -7.87 9.22 -20.71
N GLY A 45 -7.88 10.57 -20.80
CA GLY A 45 -7.88 11.29 -22.07
C GLY A 45 -6.63 11.03 -22.92
N ILE A 46 -5.44 11.00 -22.29
CA ILE A 46 -4.17 10.70 -22.97
C ILE A 46 -4.20 9.26 -23.48
N ILE A 47 -4.50 8.29 -22.63
CA ILE A 47 -4.58 6.86 -22.99
C ILE A 47 -5.56 6.63 -24.15
N GLY A 48 -6.75 7.20 -24.07
CA GLY A 48 -7.75 7.05 -25.14
C GLY A 48 -7.32 7.65 -26.47
N ARG A 49 -6.68 8.83 -26.46
CA ARG A 49 -6.18 9.50 -27.67
C ARG A 49 -5.00 8.76 -28.28
N THR A 50 -4.08 8.25 -27.48
CA THR A 50 -2.91 7.50 -27.95
C THR A 50 -3.35 6.20 -28.65
N ARG A 51 -4.28 5.46 -28.08
CA ARG A 51 -4.87 4.26 -28.70
C ARG A 51 -5.61 4.58 -30.01
N LEU A 52 -6.28 5.73 -30.07
CA LEU A 52 -6.94 6.18 -31.28
C LEU A 52 -5.93 6.57 -32.38
N LEU A 53 -4.84 7.27 -31.99
CA LEU A 53 -3.75 7.66 -32.87
C LEU A 53 -3.07 6.43 -33.47
N GLN A 54 -2.79 5.42 -32.68
CA GLN A 54 -2.22 4.15 -33.11
C GLN A 54 -3.09 3.52 -34.23
N ARG A 55 -4.38 3.33 -33.99
CA ARG A 55 -5.31 2.76 -34.98
C ARG A 55 -5.37 3.57 -36.27
N ARG A 56 -5.39 4.90 -36.16
CA ARG A 56 -5.41 5.78 -37.34
C ARG A 56 -4.13 5.68 -38.14
N LEU A 57 -2.98 5.59 -37.49
CA LEU A 57 -1.69 5.44 -38.16
C LEU A 57 -1.60 4.07 -38.84
N GLU A 58 -1.96 2.97 -38.15
CA GLU A 58 -2.01 1.62 -38.73
C GLU A 58 -2.91 1.56 -39.99
N GLU A 59 -4.08 2.22 -39.94
CA GLU A 59 -4.98 2.31 -41.07
C GLU A 59 -4.39 3.15 -42.22
N ALA A 60 -3.71 4.26 -41.90
CA ALA A 60 -3.04 5.09 -42.91
C ALA A 60 -1.91 4.31 -43.60
N ILE A 61 -1.08 3.61 -42.85
CA ILE A 61 -0.02 2.74 -43.35
C ILE A 61 -0.60 1.67 -44.30
N ARG A 62 -1.67 0.99 -43.86
CA ARG A 62 -2.35 -0.03 -44.68
C ARG A 62 -2.84 0.57 -46.01
N LYS A 63 -3.54 1.71 -46.01
CA LYS A 63 -4.04 2.38 -47.19
C LYS A 63 -2.90 2.83 -48.13
N THR A 64 -1.81 3.34 -47.55
CA THR A 64 -0.62 3.74 -48.32
C THR A 64 0.04 2.54 -48.98
N ARG A 65 0.17 1.43 -48.28
CA ARG A 65 0.73 0.18 -48.81
C ARG A 65 -0.12 -0.40 -49.95
N GLU A 66 -1.44 -0.35 -49.82
CA GLU A 66 -2.36 -0.86 -50.84
C GLU A 66 -2.40 0.03 -52.06
N ALA A 67 -2.43 1.36 -51.90
CA ALA A 67 -2.58 2.30 -53.02
C ALA A 67 -1.25 2.74 -53.66
N PHE A 68 -0.17 2.83 -52.88
CA PHE A 68 1.13 3.36 -53.24
C PHE A 68 2.29 2.54 -52.63
N PRO A 69 2.53 1.28 -53.10
CA PRO A 69 3.52 0.39 -52.53
C PRO A 69 4.95 0.95 -52.45
N GLU A 70 5.35 1.72 -53.51
CA GLU A 70 6.68 2.35 -53.57
C GLU A 70 6.84 3.46 -52.51
N ALA A 71 5.79 4.25 -52.27
CA ALA A 71 5.79 5.26 -51.20
C ALA A 71 5.89 4.61 -49.83
N GLU A 72 5.17 3.51 -49.58
CA GLU A 72 5.27 2.76 -48.32
C GLU A 72 6.68 2.20 -48.12
N ARG A 73 7.34 1.72 -49.19
CA ARG A 73 8.72 1.23 -49.09
C ARG A 73 9.69 2.33 -48.63
N ILE A 74 9.49 3.56 -49.08
CA ILE A 74 10.30 4.73 -48.69
C ILE A 74 9.99 5.15 -47.26
N LEU A 75 8.72 5.13 -46.83
CA LEU A 75 8.25 5.63 -45.52
C LEU A 75 8.26 4.56 -44.41
N SER A 76 8.55 3.30 -44.75
CA SER A 76 8.42 2.16 -43.84
C SER A 76 9.22 2.33 -42.53
N GLU A 77 10.43 2.90 -42.62
CA GLU A 77 11.26 3.15 -41.45
C GLU A 77 10.67 4.25 -40.56
N ASP A 78 10.15 5.31 -41.12
CA ASP A 78 9.52 6.41 -40.39
C ASP A 78 8.19 5.96 -39.78
N HIS A 79 7.39 5.16 -40.48
CA HIS A 79 6.17 4.55 -39.95
C HIS A 79 6.49 3.64 -38.75
N ALA A 80 7.55 2.83 -38.83
CA ALA A 80 7.97 1.97 -37.74
C ALA A 80 8.41 2.78 -36.51
N LYS A 81 9.13 3.90 -36.70
CA LYS A 81 9.51 4.81 -35.60
C LYS A 81 8.28 5.43 -34.96
N LEU A 82 7.33 5.95 -35.74
CA LEU A 82 6.10 6.54 -35.23
C LEU A 82 5.25 5.54 -34.42
N LEU A 83 5.11 4.30 -34.90
CA LEU A 83 4.40 3.24 -34.16
C LEU A 83 5.09 2.93 -32.86
N LYS A 84 6.43 2.84 -32.84
CA LYS A 84 7.21 2.62 -31.63
C LYS A 84 7.06 3.75 -30.62
N ASP A 85 7.05 5.02 -31.08
CA ASP A 85 6.86 6.17 -30.19
C ASP A 85 5.45 6.15 -29.57
N ILE A 86 4.42 5.80 -30.34
CA ILE A 86 3.06 5.66 -29.85
C ILE A 86 2.97 4.52 -28.82
N GLU A 87 3.64 3.40 -29.06
CA GLU A 87 3.71 2.26 -28.12
C GLU A 87 4.38 2.69 -26.80
N LEU A 88 5.49 3.41 -26.87
CA LEU A 88 6.17 3.96 -25.69
C LEU A 88 5.28 4.93 -24.91
N ILE A 89 4.58 5.85 -25.57
CA ILE A 89 3.65 6.77 -24.90
C ILE A 89 2.51 6.00 -24.23
N THR A 90 1.98 4.97 -24.89
CA THR A 90 0.93 4.11 -24.33
C THR A 90 1.42 3.41 -23.07
N HIS A 91 2.60 2.79 -23.13
CA HIS A 91 3.21 2.09 -22.01
C HIS A 91 3.46 3.02 -20.80
N GLU A 92 4.04 4.21 -21.03
CA GLU A 92 4.28 5.17 -19.94
C GLU A 92 2.96 5.74 -19.38
N SER A 93 1.93 5.88 -20.21
CA SER A 93 0.61 6.31 -19.75
C SER A 93 -0.08 5.24 -18.90
N ASP A 94 -0.03 3.98 -19.29
CA ASP A 94 -0.55 2.85 -18.52
C ASP A 94 0.21 2.73 -17.20
N ARG A 95 1.54 2.88 -17.21
CA ARG A 95 2.37 2.88 -15.99
C ARG A 95 1.99 4.02 -15.03
N LEU A 96 1.76 5.23 -15.56
CA LEU A 96 1.32 6.36 -14.74
C LEU A 96 -0.07 6.11 -14.15
N PHE A 97 -0.95 5.46 -14.91
CA PHE A 97 -2.28 5.06 -14.41
C PHE A 97 -2.20 4.05 -13.28
N ASP A 98 -1.31 3.06 -13.38
CA ASP A 98 -1.09 2.08 -12.30
C ASP A 98 -0.54 2.74 -11.03
N LEU A 99 0.44 3.63 -11.15
CA LEU A 99 0.95 4.40 -10.01
C LEU A 99 -0.18 5.21 -9.35
N PHE A 100 -1.01 5.87 -10.15
CA PHE A 100 -2.16 6.61 -9.66
C PHE A 100 -3.16 5.71 -8.92
N LYS A 101 -3.45 4.52 -9.47
CA LYS A 101 -4.35 3.53 -8.87
C LYS A 101 -3.85 3.08 -7.49
N HIS A 102 -2.54 2.88 -7.32
CA HIS A 102 -1.98 2.48 -6.02
C HIS A 102 -2.07 3.60 -4.98
N VAL A 103 -1.82 4.85 -5.38
CA VAL A 103 -2.02 6.01 -4.49
C VAL A 103 -3.48 6.11 -4.07
N SER A 104 -4.41 6.04 -5.04
CA SER A 104 -5.85 6.08 -4.79
C SER A 104 -6.28 4.96 -3.85
N GLY A 105 -5.86 3.73 -4.12
CA GLY A 105 -6.20 2.56 -3.29
C GLY A 105 -5.77 2.74 -1.84
N LYS A 106 -4.59 3.32 -1.60
CA LYS A 106 -4.12 3.64 -0.24
C LYS A 106 -5.03 4.61 0.48
N PHE A 107 -5.40 5.72 -0.17
CA PHE A 107 -6.25 6.73 0.46
C PHE A 107 -7.68 6.24 0.68
N TYR A 108 -8.24 5.47 -0.25
CA TYR A 108 -9.53 4.83 -0.05
C TYR A 108 -9.50 3.84 1.12
N ALA A 109 -8.46 3.02 1.22
CA ALA A 109 -8.32 2.08 2.32
C ALA A 109 -8.23 2.78 3.68
N ILE A 110 -7.44 3.87 3.81
CA ILE A 110 -7.32 4.63 5.06
C ILE A 110 -8.64 5.31 5.44
N GLY A 111 -9.41 5.82 4.46
CA GLY A 111 -10.68 6.50 4.68
C GLY A 111 -11.81 5.55 5.05
N ASP A 112 -11.75 4.29 4.68
CA ASP A 112 -12.85 3.34 4.91
C ASP A 112 -12.72 2.64 6.25
N ARG A 113 -13.41 3.21 7.23
CA ARG A 113 -13.49 2.70 8.61
C ARG A 113 -14.67 1.76 8.85
N ASN A 114 -15.48 1.49 7.83
CA ASN A 114 -16.64 0.63 7.96
C ASN A 114 -16.21 -0.84 8.05
N MET A 115 -16.99 -1.60 8.82
CA MET A 115 -16.85 -3.06 8.89
C MET A 115 -17.35 -3.70 7.61
N GLN A 116 -16.48 -4.43 6.92
CA GLN A 116 -16.82 -5.14 5.70
C GLN A 116 -16.00 -6.42 5.53
N GLN A 117 -16.19 -7.09 4.42
CA GLN A 117 -15.32 -8.18 4.01
C GLN A 117 -14.10 -7.59 3.28
N VAL A 118 -12.90 -7.98 3.69
CA VAL A 118 -11.63 -7.44 3.18
C VAL A 118 -10.79 -8.56 2.60
N ASN A 119 -10.40 -8.42 1.34
CA ASN A 119 -9.40 -9.28 0.72
C ASN A 119 -8.00 -8.81 1.16
N ILE A 120 -7.37 -9.59 2.03
CA ILE A 120 -6.04 -9.25 2.59
C ILE A 120 -4.95 -9.31 1.53
N SER A 121 -5.02 -10.23 0.55
CA SER A 121 -4.02 -10.31 -0.54
C SER A 121 -4.01 -9.05 -1.38
N GLU A 122 -5.19 -8.59 -1.81
CA GLU A 122 -5.33 -7.37 -2.59
C GLU A 122 -4.89 -6.13 -1.80
N LEU A 123 -5.26 -6.06 -0.52
CA LEU A 123 -4.86 -4.95 0.34
C LEU A 123 -3.34 -4.92 0.54
N VAL A 124 -2.71 -6.07 0.81
CA VAL A 124 -1.24 -6.19 0.95
C VAL A 124 -0.54 -5.78 -0.35
N GLU A 125 -1.00 -6.25 -1.49
CA GLU A 125 -0.43 -5.87 -2.79
C GLU A 125 -0.46 -4.35 -2.98
N ASN A 126 -1.60 -3.73 -2.74
CA ASN A 126 -1.75 -2.27 -2.84
C ASN A 126 -0.84 -1.53 -1.87
N GLU A 127 -0.71 -2.00 -0.63
CA GLU A 127 0.18 -1.40 0.37
C GLU A 127 1.65 -1.49 -0.06
N ILE A 128 2.13 -2.68 -0.46
CA ILE A 128 3.54 -2.86 -0.87
C ILE A 128 3.85 -2.02 -2.11
N ARG A 129 2.95 -1.97 -3.09
CA ARG A 129 3.12 -1.11 -4.27
C ARG A 129 3.09 0.38 -3.92
N PHE A 130 2.30 0.79 -2.93
CA PHE A 130 2.33 2.16 -2.41
C PHE A 130 3.70 2.50 -1.79
N PHE A 131 4.36 1.55 -1.13
CA PHE A 131 5.70 1.76 -0.59
C PHE A 131 6.80 1.95 -1.66
N ASP A 132 6.54 1.67 -2.93
CA ASP A 132 7.46 2.02 -4.04
C ASP A 132 7.62 3.54 -4.25
N PHE A 133 6.78 4.37 -3.62
CA PHE A 133 7.02 5.82 -3.53
C PHE A 133 8.14 6.20 -2.56
N TYR A 134 8.53 5.31 -1.65
CA TYR A 134 9.74 5.47 -0.83
C TYR A 134 10.95 4.97 -1.62
N LEU A 135 11.79 5.89 -2.10
CA LEU A 135 12.90 5.58 -3.00
C LEU A 135 13.87 4.52 -2.44
N ASP A 136 14.14 4.53 -1.13
CA ASP A 136 14.99 3.52 -0.49
C ASP A 136 14.35 2.12 -0.56
N PHE A 137 13.07 1.99 -0.28
CA PHE A 137 12.34 0.73 -0.39
C PHE A 137 12.27 0.25 -1.84
N LYS A 138 12.03 1.19 -2.77
CA LYS A 138 11.94 0.89 -4.20
C LYS A 138 13.23 0.33 -4.79
N HIS A 139 14.37 0.96 -4.47
CA HIS A 139 15.63 0.70 -5.15
C HIS A 139 16.59 -0.21 -4.38
N ASN A 140 16.51 -0.20 -3.05
CA ASN A 140 17.48 -0.88 -2.20
C ASN A 140 16.93 -2.13 -1.51
N VAL A 141 15.61 -2.36 -1.52
CA VAL A 141 14.98 -3.54 -0.91
C VAL A 141 14.49 -4.49 -1.98
N LYS A 142 14.97 -5.72 -1.97
CA LYS A 142 14.43 -6.81 -2.79
C LYS A 142 13.11 -7.27 -2.17
N LYS A 143 12.02 -7.08 -2.90
CA LYS A 143 10.65 -7.42 -2.49
C LYS A 143 10.21 -8.70 -3.16
N ILE A 144 9.64 -9.61 -2.37
CA ILE A 144 9.07 -10.87 -2.85
C ILE A 144 7.65 -10.97 -2.28
N MET A 145 6.66 -11.07 -3.15
CA MET A 145 5.27 -11.25 -2.78
C MET A 145 4.78 -12.61 -3.27
N ASP A 146 4.24 -13.40 -2.34
CA ASP A 146 3.60 -14.70 -2.60
C ASP A 146 2.19 -14.64 -2.04
N LEU A 147 1.28 -14.05 -2.83
CA LEU A 147 -0.07 -13.72 -2.42
C LEU A 147 -1.07 -14.69 -3.04
N ASP A 148 -1.88 -15.32 -2.20
CA ASP A 148 -2.97 -16.20 -2.63
C ASP A 148 -4.07 -15.36 -3.30
N GLY A 149 -4.28 -15.56 -4.61
CA GLY A 149 -5.28 -14.83 -5.40
C GLY A 149 -6.73 -15.20 -5.09
N ASP A 150 -6.96 -16.41 -4.57
CA ASP A 150 -8.28 -16.94 -4.21
C ASP A 150 -8.54 -16.86 -2.70
N LEU A 151 -7.83 -15.97 -1.99
CA LEU A 151 -7.92 -15.83 -0.56
C LEU A 151 -9.33 -15.44 -0.13
N HIS A 152 -9.84 -16.12 0.91
CA HIS A 152 -11.13 -15.75 1.50
C HIS A 152 -11.00 -14.40 2.23
N GLU A 153 -12.05 -13.60 2.08
CA GLU A 153 -12.16 -12.33 2.78
C GLU A 153 -12.28 -12.53 4.30
N VAL A 154 -11.74 -11.59 5.02
CA VAL A 154 -11.88 -11.49 6.48
C VAL A 154 -12.75 -10.30 6.86
N SER A 155 -13.46 -10.40 7.99
CA SER A 155 -14.24 -9.28 8.50
C SER A 155 -13.34 -8.24 9.15
N GLY A 156 -13.50 -6.97 8.78
CA GLY A 156 -12.76 -5.88 9.41
C GLY A 156 -12.94 -4.55 8.70
N SER A 157 -12.25 -3.54 9.18
CA SER A 157 -12.14 -2.26 8.50
C SER A 157 -10.89 -2.24 7.62
N PRO A 158 -11.00 -1.88 6.33
CA PRO A 158 -9.82 -1.69 5.47
C PRO A 158 -8.80 -0.73 6.08
N ALA A 159 -9.26 0.35 6.73
CA ALA A 159 -8.39 1.31 7.39
C ALA A 159 -7.51 0.66 8.47
N ASP A 160 -8.08 -0.22 9.29
CA ASP A 160 -7.32 -0.88 10.34
C ASP A 160 -6.24 -1.81 9.80
N TYR A 161 -6.58 -2.62 8.80
CA TYR A 161 -5.61 -3.50 8.15
C TYR A 161 -4.55 -2.71 7.39
N SER A 162 -4.93 -1.67 6.64
CA SER A 162 -4.01 -0.78 5.93
C SER A 162 -3.03 -0.11 6.89
N MET A 163 -3.51 0.47 7.99
CA MET A 163 -2.66 1.11 9.00
C MET A 163 -1.71 0.11 9.66
N PHE A 164 -2.18 -1.09 9.94
CA PHE A 164 -1.36 -2.15 10.49
C PHE A 164 -0.25 -2.57 9.51
N ILE A 165 -0.59 -2.92 8.26
CA ILE A 165 0.36 -3.36 7.25
C ILE A 165 1.41 -2.28 6.98
N SER A 166 0.97 -1.04 6.76
CA SER A 166 1.91 0.06 6.48
C SER A 166 2.83 0.37 7.65
N THR A 167 2.34 0.29 8.89
CA THR A 167 3.19 0.50 10.07
C THR A 167 4.21 -0.63 10.22
N TRP A 168 3.82 -1.88 9.95
CA TRP A 168 4.75 -3.02 9.96
C TRP A 168 5.83 -2.88 8.89
N VAL A 169 5.45 -2.57 7.64
CA VAL A 169 6.41 -2.39 6.54
C VAL A 169 7.41 -1.28 6.87
N ARG A 170 6.95 -0.15 7.40
CA ARG A 170 7.86 0.94 7.84
C ARG A 170 8.81 0.51 8.94
N TYR A 171 8.32 -0.26 9.92
CA TYR A 171 9.17 -0.80 10.97
C TYR A 171 10.25 -1.73 10.41
N ALA A 172 9.89 -2.65 9.51
CA ALA A 172 10.83 -3.55 8.83
C ALA A 172 11.87 -2.79 7.98
N MET A 173 11.45 -1.76 7.24
CA MET A 173 12.35 -0.89 6.48
C MET A 173 13.42 -0.25 7.38
N GLU A 174 13.02 0.29 8.51
CA GLU A 174 13.96 0.89 9.48
C GLU A 174 14.86 -0.15 10.12
N ALA A 175 14.34 -1.36 10.40
CA ALA A 175 15.15 -2.46 10.92
C ALA A 175 16.22 -2.91 9.91
N MET A 176 15.90 -2.87 8.60
CA MET A 176 16.82 -3.21 7.51
C MET A 176 17.80 -2.10 7.14
N ARG A 177 17.69 -0.90 7.70
CA ARG A 177 18.45 0.28 7.24
C ARG A 177 19.95 0.04 7.13
N GLU A 178 20.52 -0.64 8.12
CA GLU A 178 21.96 -0.95 8.22
C GLU A 178 22.30 -2.39 7.79
N SER A 179 21.33 -3.16 7.31
CA SER A 179 21.54 -4.53 6.88
C SER A 179 22.32 -4.56 5.56
N PRO A 180 23.33 -5.41 5.42
CA PRO A 180 24.10 -5.54 4.18
C PRO A 180 23.26 -6.13 3.04
N VAL A 181 22.29 -6.96 3.36
CA VAL A 181 21.28 -7.51 2.45
C VAL A 181 19.91 -7.04 2.92
N LYS A 182 19.12 -6.44 2.05
CA LYS A 182 17.79 -5.93 2.35
C LYS A 182 16.75 -6.70 1.53
N GLU A 183 16.18 -7.72 2.14
CA GLU A 183 15.12 -8.52 1.54
C GLU A 183 13.87 -8.45 2.40
N PHE A 184 12.75 -8.20 1.75
CA PHE A 184 11.43 -8.16 2.35
C PHE A 184 10.52 -9.14 1.60
N PHE A 185 10.00 -10.11 2.32
CA PHE A 185 9.06 -11.09 1.81
C PHE A 185 7.72 -10.95 2.51
N VAL A 186 6.64 -11.03 1.74
CA VAL A 186 5.28 -11.08 2.28
C VAL A 186 4.48 -12.17 1.57
N SER A 187 3.74 -12.95 2.34
CA SER A 187 2.85 -13.96 1.81
C SER A 187 1.51 -13.97 2.51
N THR A 188 0.50 -14.41 1.77
CA THR A 188 -0.83 -14.69 2.29
C THR A 188 -1.21 -16.11 1.94
N THR A 189 -1.76 -16.85 2.89
CA THR A 189 -2.26 -18.20 2.68
C THR A 189 -3.53 -18.43 3.49
N ARG A 190 -4.30 -19.45 3.13
CA ARG A 190 -5.44 -19.91 3.93
C ARG A 190 -5.12 -21.23 4.61
N ARG A 191 -5.38 -21.31 5.90
CA ARG A 191 -5.22 -22.54 6.68
C ARG A 191 -6.28 -22.63 7.78
N ASN A 192 -7.00 -23.75 7.86
CA ASN A 192 -7.93 -24.05 8.96
C ASN A 192 -8.97 -22.96 9.25
N GLY A 193 -9.51 -22.28 8.22
CA GLY A 193 -10.49 -21.21 8.40
C GLY A 193 -9.89 -19.87 8.85
N HIS A 194 -8.58 -19.71 8.76
CA HIS A 194 -7.86 -18.46 9.00
C HIS A 194 -7.13 -18.04 7.75
N VAL A 195 -7.01 -16.72 7.56
CA VAL A 195 -6.04 -16.09 6.68
C VAL A 195 -4.76 -15.88 7.46
N ILE A 196 -3.65 -16.37 6.93
CA ILE A 196 -2.31 -16.18 7.50
C ILE A 196 -1.60 -15.14 6.64
N LEU A 197 -1.31 -14.00 7.23
CA LEU A 197 -0.47 -12.96 6.65
C LEU A 197 0.92 -13.05 7.29
N LYS A 198 1.94 -13.35 6.48
CA LYS A 198 3.31 -13.56 6.96
C LYS A 198 4.24 -12.53 6.32
N PHE A 199 5.03 -11.87 7.16
CA PHE A 199 6.11 -10.99 6.78
C PHE A 199 7.46 -11.60 7.17
N GLN A 200 8.47 -11.42 6.33
CA GLN A 200 9.85 -11.79 6.64
C GLN A 200 10.77 -10.66 6.15
N ASP A 201 11.81 -10.36 6.92
CA ASP A 201 12.79 -9.35 6.58
C ASP A 201 14.18 -9.70 7.14
N THR A 202 15.21 -9.11 6.52
CA THR A 202 16.62 -9.29 6.92
C THR A 202 17.11 -8.18 7.87
N GLY A 203 16.20 -7.50 8.53
CA GLY A 203 16.50 -6.43 9.47
C GLY A 203 16.99 -6.92 10.83
N ARG A 204 17.27 -5.96 11.70
CA ARG A 204 17.60 -6.27 13.10
C ARG A 204 16.44 -7.00 13.76
N PRO A 205 16.72 -8.01 14.61
CA PRO A 205 15.67 -8.72 15.36
C PRO A 205 14.81 -7.76 16.21
N LEU A 206 13.54 -8.12 16.39
CA LEU A 206 12.67 -7.37 17.30
C LEU A 206 13.25 -7.43 18.72
N PRO A 207 13.30 -6.30 19.44
CA PRO A 207 13.66 -6.29 20.86
C PRO A 207 12.77 -7.24 21.67
N ALA A 208 13.35 -7.95 22.63
CA ALA A 208 12.63 -8.93 23.44
C ALA A 208 11.40 -8.34 24.15
N GLU A 209 11.52 -7.11 24.66
CA GLU A 209 10.41 -6.39 25.32
C GLU A 209 9.25 -6.12 24.34
N LEU A 210 9.56 -5.74 23.09
CA LEU A 210 8.55 -5.50 22.07
C LEU A 210 7.87 -6.80 21.64
N LYS A 211 8.66 -7.87 21.45
CA LYS A 211 8.14 -9.20 21.14
C LYS A 211 7.18 -9.67 22.24
N GLU A 212 7.56 -9.54 23.50
CA GLU A 212 6.71 -9.90 24.65
C GLU A 212 5.42 -9.06 24.68
N ALA A 213 5.53 -7.74 24.47
CA ALA A 213 4.37 -6.83 24.44
C ALA A 213 3.38 -7.20 23.33
N ILE A 214 3.87 -7.54 22.13
CA ILE A 214 3.05 -8.02 21.03
C ILE A 214 2.33 -9.32 21.42
N LEU A 215 3.06 -10.32 21.88
CA LEU A 215 2.47 -11.63 22.19
C LEU A 215 1.46 -11.58 23.34
N LYS A 216 1.75 -10.79 24.37
CA LYS A 216 0.87 -10.65 25.57
C LYS A 216 -0.25 -9.62 25.39
N GLY A 217 -0.30 -8.90 24.26
CA GLY A 217 -1.31 -7.86 24.02
C GLY A 217 -1.23 -6.69 24.99
N ARG A 218 -0.04 -6.37 25.49
CA ARG A 218 0.14 -5.24 26.41
C ARG A 218 0.07 -3.93 25.62
N PRO A 219 -0.60 -2.89 26.15
CA PRO A 219 -0.56 -1.57 25.54
C PRO A 219 0.87 -1.02 25.56
N GLY A 220 1.26 -0.30 24.52
CA GLY A 220 2.59 0.27 24.34
C GLY A 220 2.97 1.39 25.32
N GLN A 221 2.24 1.56 26.42
CA GLN A 221 2.53 2.53 27.46
C GLN A 221 3.80 2.11 28.22
N GLY A 222 4.82 2.95 28.11
CA GLY A 222 6.09 2.74 28.83
C GLY A 222 7.28 2.35 27.95
N LEU A 223 7.10 2.04 26.69
CA LEU A 223 8.22 1.87 25.76
C LEU A 223 8.81 3.24 25.44
N LYS A 224 10.13 3.37 25.63
CA LYS A 224 10.85 4.62 25.28
C LYS A 224 10.98 4.84 23.78
N ASP A 225 10.87 3.78 23.00
CA ASP A 225 10.93 3.87 21.53
C ASP A 225 9.55 4.17 20.96
N GLU A 226 9.41 5.35 20.40
CA GLU A 226 8.18 5.82 19.75
C GLU A 226 7.73 4.93 18.58
N ARG A 227 8.67 4.31 17.86
CA ARG A 227 8.41 3.38 16.75
C ARG A 227 7.78 2.09 17.24
N ALA A 228 8.33 1.54 18.32
CA ALA A 228 7.77 0.37 18.97
C ALA A 228 6.34 0.66 19.50
N SER A 229 6.13 1.84 20.07
CA SER A 229 4.81 2.27 20.56
C SER A 229 3.80 2.38 19.40
N ARG A 230 4.18 2.97 18.26
CA ARG A 230 3.34 3.04 17.05
C ARG A 230 2.99 1.65 16.51
N LEU A 231 3.97 0.75 16.47
CA LEU A 231 3.74 -0.63 16.03
C LEU A 231 2.74 -1.36 16.92
N LEU A 232 2.83 -1.23 18.24
CA LEU A 232 1.87 -1.83 19.17
C LEU A 232 0.46 -1.27 19.01
N LEU A 233 0.33 0.04 18.77
CA LEU A 233 -0.96 0.66 18.45
C LEU A 233 -1.55 0.09 17.16
N ALA A 234 -0.76 -0.04 16.10
CA ALA A 234 -1.20 -0.61 14.84
C ALA A 234 -1.62 -2.09 14.99
N ILE A 235 -0.86 -2.89 15.76
CA ILE A 235 -1.22 -4.28 16.07
C ILE A 235 -2.54 -4.36 16.85
N SER A 236 -2.82 -3.40 17.74
CA SER A 236 -4.07 -3.36 18.49
C SER A 236 -5.30 -3.19 17.60
N LEU A 237 -5.15 -2.55 16.41
CA LEU A 237 -6.24 -2.38 15.44
C LEU A 237 -6.73 -3.72 14.88
N VAL A 238 -5.82 -4.65 14.59
CA VAL A 238 -6.19 -5.96 14.04
C VAL A 238 -6.50 -7.00 15.12
N ARG A 239 -5.97 -6.81 16.32
CA ARG A 239 -6.27 -7.68 17.47
C ARG A 239 -7.75 -7.70 17.82
N LYS A 240 -8.48 -6.62 17.61
CA LYS A 240 -9.94 -6.55 17.83
C LYS A 240 -10.75 -7.49 16.91
N TYR A 241 -10.11 -8.03 15.88
CA TYR A 241 -10.70 -9.03 14.97
C TYR A 241 -10.30 -10.47 15.33
N ASP A 242 -9.90 -10.71 16.58
CA ASP A 242 -9.45 -11.99 17.11
C ASP A 242 -8.16 -12.50 16.41
N ALA A 243 -7.37 -11.59 15.84
CA ALA A 243 -6.10 -11.94 15.23
C ALA A 243 -5.07 -12.41 16.27
N THR A 244 -4.34 -13.48 15.96
CA THR A 244 -3.23 -14.00 16.74
C THR A 244 -1.90 -13.76 16.04
N PHE A 245 -0.80 -13.78 16.80
CA PHE A 245 0.50 -13.35 16.32
C PHE A 245 1.58 -14.36 16.69
N GLU A 246 2.47 -14.64 15.74
CA GLU A 246 3.68 -15.41 15.96
C GLU A 246 4.90 -14.61 15.53
N ILE A 247 5.99 -14.69 16.32
CA ILE A 247 7.23 -13.95 16.06
C ILE A 247 8.40 -14.90 16.19
N GLY A 248 9.14 -15.07 15.11
CA GLY A 248 10.36 -15.86 15.02
C GLY A 248 11.56 -15.02 14.55
N HIS A 249 12.74 -15.60 14.72
CA HIS A 249 13.97 -15.14 14.09
C HIS A 249 14.85 -16.36 13.83
N GLU A 250 15.10 -16.67 12.56
CA GLU A 250 15.85 -17.86 12.16
C GLU A 250 16.80 -17.52 11.02
N ALA A 251 18.03 -17.97 11.09
CA ALA A 251 19.06 -17.77 10.05
C ALA A 251 19.21 -16.30 9.61
N GLY A 252 19.07 -15.35 10.52
CA GLY A 252 19.19 -13.92 10.21
C GLY A 252 17.93 -13.29 9.59
N ILE A 253 16.81 -14.03 9.55
CA ILE A 253 15.54 -13.56 8.99
C ILE A 253 14.53 -13.40 10.15
N ASN A 254 13.94 -12.22 10.25
CA ASN A 254 12.79 -11.98 11.11
C ASN A 254 11.54 -12.60 10.47
N ILE A 255 10.70 -13.23 11.29
CA ILE A 255 9.43 -13.82 10.86
C ILE A 255 8.33 -13.25 11.74
N PHE A 256 7.32 -12.68 11.13
CA PHE A 256 6.12 -12.22 11.80
C PHE A 256 4.89 -12.74 11.07
N SER A 257 4.08 -13.53 11.75
CA SER A 257 2.86 -14.09 11.22
C SER A 257 1.65 -13.58 11.98
N VAL A 258 0.60 -13.28 11.25
CA VAL A 258 -0.70 -12.86 11.77
C VAL A 258 -1.75 -13.83 11.24
N GLU A 259 -2.45 -14.50 12.14
CA GLU A 259 -3.58 -15.36 11.80
C GLU A 259 -4.88 -14.61 12.08
N ILE A 260 -5.70 -14.42 11.04
CA ILE A 260 -6.96 -13.68 11.10
C ILE A 260 -8.10 -14.67 10.80
N PRO A 261 -9.08 -14.85 11.69
CA PRO A 261 -10.17 -15.80 11.46
C PRO A 261 -11.07 -15.34 10.30
N CYS A 262 -11.34 -16.25 9.35
CA CYS A 262 -12.39 -16.07 8.35
C CYS A 262 -13.74 -16.28 9.05
N LYS A 263 -14.42 -15.21 9.43
CA LYS A 263 -15.79 -15.36 9.98
C LYS A 263 -16.70 -15.82 8.86
N SER A 264 -17.21 -17.05 8.95
CA SER A 264 -18.24 -17.51 8.03
C SER A 264 -19.47 -16.60 8.15
N ALA A 265 -20.11 -16.28 7.00
CA ALA A 265 -21.30 -15.43 6.90
C ALA A 265 -22.54 -15.94 7.69
N GLY A 266 -22.37 -16.96 8.54
CA GLY A 266 -23.42 -17.71 9.24
C GLY A 266 -23.80 -17.25 10.65
N MET A 267 -23.11 -16.28 11.28
CA MET A 267 -23.39 -15.90 12.69
C MET A 267 -24.17 -14.60 12.91
N ARG A 268 -24.91 -14.12 11.94
CA ARG A 268 -25.83 -12.95 12.12
C ARG A 268 -27.27 -13.36 12.45
N LYS A 269 -27.51 -14.39 13.28
CA LYS A 269 -28.88 -14.69 13.75
C LYS A 269 -28.91 -15.22 15.18
N LYS A 270 -28.44 -14.43 16.19
CA LYS A 270 -28.81 -14.72 17.61
C LYS A 270 -28.66 -13.55 18.58
N ALA A 271 -28.66 -12.30 18.15
CA ALA A 271 -28.60 -11.16 19.08
C ALA A 271 -29.83 -10.24 19.11
N ASP A 272 -30.89 -10.54 18.34
CA ASP A 272 -32.13 -9.73 18.34
C ASP A 272 -33.38 -10.54 18.73
N ARG A 273 -33.30 -11.27 19.82
CA ARG A 273 -34.50 -11.77 20.53
C ARG A 273 -34.16 -11.96 22.02
N ARG A 274 -34.12 -10.87 22.76
CA ARG A 274 -34.55 -10.82 24.17
C ARG A 274 -34.89 -9.38 24.57
#